data_7b04e7a30c507726a5eb4de29ce9856b
#
_entry.id   7b04e7a30c507726a5eb4de29ce9856b
#
_cell.length_a   1.000
_cell.length_b   1.000
_cell.length_c   1.000
_cell.angle_alpha   90.00
_cell.angle_beta   90.00
_cell.angle_gamma   90.00
#
_symmetry.space_group_name_H-M   'P 1'
#
loop_
_entity.id
_entity.type
_entity.pdbx_description
1 polymer ?
#
loop_
_entity_poly.entity_id
_entity_poly.type
_entity_poly.pdbx_seq_one_letter_code
_entity_poly.pdbx_strand_id
1 'polypeptide(L)'
;AIRYAQEARGLGDVYKRQVDRPFTTAEFCNVLGNISKKKAKYPERSFITTAYELDVPVYVSTLKDSSLALNLAIHRLKDKQYNLDFVREIIEQAAIVYNSKKSSILELGGGVPKNTAQQTGPLLDQILRKDHGGQDYIIQITDARPDTGGLSGATLQEGKSWGKVKDSHGDLITVYADATIAFPILALYALSNEKPRKPKRLYKKLDKYYESLQDSAVKVPDKFAKLLKKSKIDLD
;
A
#
# COMPACT_ATOMS: atom_id res chain seq x y z
N ALA A 1 0.97 14.71 24.21
CA ALA A 1 0.46 13.75 25.23
C ALA A 1 -1.00 13.37 25.00
N ILE A 2 -1.91 14.33 24.80
CA ILE A 2 -3.36 14.04 24.57
C ILE A 2 -3.58 13.26 23.25
N ARG A 3 -2.84 13.56 22.20
CA ARG A 3 -2.90 12.88 20.89
C ARG A 3 -2.56 11.39 21.03
N TYR A 4 -1.47 11.07 21.74
CA TYR A 4 -1.04 9.68 21.98
C TYR A 4 -2.03 8.88 22.84
N ALA A 5 -2.70 9.51 23.80
CA ALA A 5 -3.69 8.83 24.64
C ALA A 5 -4.98 8.48 23.88
N GLN A 6 -5.37 9.28 22.88
CA GLN A 6 -6.53 9.00 22.05
C GLN A 6 -6.24 7.86 21.05
N GLU A 7 -5.05 7.83 20.43
CA GLU A 7 -4.59 6.74 19.58
C GLU A 7 -4.50 5.43 20.36
N ALA A 8 -3.93 5.46 21.59
CA ALA A 8 -3.81 4.28 22.44
C ALA A 8 -5.16 3.66 22.86
N ARG A 9 -6.21 4.48 23.10
CA ARG A 9 -7.56 3.98 23.39
C ARG A 9 -8.18 3.28 22.18
N GLY A 10 -7.92 3.81 20.98
CA GLY A 10 -8.37 3.20 19.72
C GLY A 10 -7.76 1.83 19.45
N LEU A 11 -6.49 1.64 19.78
CA LEU A 11 -5.78 0.37 19.61
C LEU A 11 -6.36 -0.77 20.47
N GLY A 12 -6.92 -0.47 21.62
CA GLY A 12 -7.61 -1.46 22.44
C GLY A 12 -8.86 -2.05 21.77
N ASP A 13 -9.58 -1.23 20.98
CA ASP A 13 -10.74 -1.69 20.22
C ASP A 13 -10.34 -2.50 18.98
N VAL A 14 -9.15 -2.22 18.39
CA VAL A 14 -8.57 -3.02 17.31
C VAL A 14 -8.23 -4.41 17.82
N TYR A 15 -7.60 -4.52 18.98
CA TYR A 15 -7.22 -5.80 19.58
C TYR A 15 -8.42 -6.74 19.78
N LYS A 16 -9.58 -6.21 20.18
CA LYS A 16 -10.79 -7.01 20.39
C LYS A 16 -11.36 -7.61 19.10
N ARG A 17 -10.98 -7.10 17.94
CA ARG A 17 -11.46 -7.56 16.63
C ARG A 17 -10.50 -8.52 15.91
N GLN A 18 -9.34 -8.79 16.52
CA GLN A 18 -8.38 -9.76 16.00
C GLN A 18 -8.87 -11.17 16.33
N VAL A 19 -9.82 -11.68 15.51
CA VAL A 19 -10.56 -12.90 15.90
C VAL A 19 -9.84 -14.15 15.43
N ASP A 20 -9.43 -14.30 14.19
CA ASP A 20 -8.98 -15.61 13.70
C ASP A 20 -7.72 -15.60 12.82
N ARG A 21 -7.22 -14.45 12.42
CA ARG A 21 -6.03 -14.33 11.57
C ARG A 21 -5.29 -13.02 11.79
N PRO A 22 -4.01 -12.94 11.38
CA PRO A 22 -3.27 -11.67 11.37
C PRO A 22 -3.97 -10.60 10.53
N PHE A 23 -3.90 -9.34 10.99
CA PHE A 23 -4.40 -8.18 10.24
C PHE A 23 -3.44 -7.74 9.16
N THR A 24 -3.97 -7.14 8.08
CA THR A 24 -3.17 -6.24 7.25
C THR A 24 -3.15 -4.82 7.83
N THR A 25 -2.17 -4.01 7.45
CA THR A 25 -2.19 -2.60 7.87
C THR A 25 -3.37 -1.85 7.25
N ALA A 26 -3.90 -2.29 6.11
CA ALA A 26 -5.13 -1.75 5.53
C ALA A 26 -6.34 -1.96 6.44
N GLU A 27 -6.51 -3.15 7.01
CA GLU A 27 -7.57 -3.44 7.98
C GLU A 27 -7.36 -2.64 9.26
N PHE A 28 -6.13 -2.56 9.75
CA PHE A 28 -5.77 -1.78 10.92
C PHE A 28 -6.08 -0.30 10.72
N CYS A 29 -5.66 0.30 9.60
CA CYS A 29 -5.94 1.70 9.28
C CYS A 29 -7.44 1.96 9.09
N ASN A 30 -8.20 1.01 8.54
CA ASN A 30 -9.64 1.13 8.42
C ASN A 30 -10.32 1.22 9.79
N VAL A 31 -9.93 0.37 10.75
CA VAL A 31 -10.45 0.43 12.13
C VAL A 31 -10.04 1.75 12.80
N LEU A 32 -8.79 2.19 12.64
CA LEU A 32 -8.35 3.49 13.16
C LEU A 32 -9.14 4.65 12.57
N GLY A 33 -9.45 4.63 11.27
CA GLY A 33 -10.27 5.63 10.61
C GLY A 33 -11.67 5.73 11.20
N ASN A 34 -12.31 4.58 11.47
CA ASN A 34 -13.60 4.52 12.14
C ASN A 34 -13.54 5.12 13.56
N ILE A 35 -12.50 4.80 14.31
CA ILE A 35 -12.30 5.33 15.66
C ILE A 35 -12.02 6.83 15.62
N SER A 36 -11.15 7.27 14.71
CA SER A 36 -10.84 8.68 14.50
C SER A 36 -12.08 9.49 14.14
N LYS A 37 -12.93 8.97 13.25
CA LYS A 37 -14.22 9.59 12.90
C LYS A 37 -15.10 9.87 14.13
N LYS A 38 -15.11 8.94 15.09
CA LYS A 38 -15.98 9.02 16.28
C LYS A 38 -15.38 9.81 17.44
N LYS A 39 -14.05 9.84 17.56
CA LYS A 39 -13.36 10.28 18.78
C LYS A 39 -12.36 11.43 18.56
N ALA A 40 -11.95 11.73 17.34
CA ALA A 40 -11.02 12.82 17.08
C ALA A 40 -11.71 14.17 17.22
N LYS A 41 -10.95 15.18 17.68
CA LYS A 41 -11.45 16.56 17.80
C LYS A 41 -11.74 17.17 16.41
N TYR A 42 -10.96 16.82 15.41
CA TYR A 42 -11.05 17.32 14.03
C TYR A 42 -10.92 16.15 13.05
N PRO A 43 -11.94 15.26 12.97
CA PRO A 43 -11.88 14.06 12.13
C PRO A 43 -11.72 14.39 10.64
N GLU A 44 -12.28 15.50 10.18
CA GLU A 44 -12.22 15.99 8.80
C GLU A 44 -10.81 16.36 8.32
N ARG A 45 -9.87 16.58 9.26
CA ARG A 45 -8.47 16.87 8.97
C ARG A 45 -7.57 15.63 8.93
N SER A 46 -8.15 14.45 9.09
CA SER A 46 -7.41 13.19 9.13
C SER A 46 -7.59 12.44 7.80
N PHE A 47 -6.48 12.22 7.07
CA PHE A 47 -6.53 11.42 5.85
C PHE A 47 -6.96 9.97 6.12
N ILE A 48 -6.65 9.41 7.30
CA ILE A 48 -7.11 8.06 7.70
C ILE A 48 -8.63 8.04 7.87
N THR A 49 -9.23 9.08 8.43
CA THR A 49 -10.69 9.21 8.52
C THR A 49 -11.31 9.29 7.13
N THR A 50 -10.76 10.13 6.26
CA THR A 50 -11.23 10.26 4.88
C THR A 50 -11.09 8.95 4.10
N ALA A 51 -9.98 8.23 4.27
CA ALA A 51 -9.77 6.94 3.65
C ALA A 51 -10.83 5.91 4.11
N TYR A 52 -11.15 5.89 5.41
CA TYR A 52 -12.22 5.05 5.95
C TYR A 52 -13.59 5.40 5.32
N GLU A 53 -13.95 6.68 5.24
CA GLU A 53 -15.23 7.14 4.70
C GLU A 53 -15.40 6.84 3.20
N LEU A 54 -14.29 6.86 2.47
CA LEU A 54 -14.25 6.59 1.03
C LEU A 54 -13.93 5.13 0.70
N ASP A 55 -13.77 4.27 1.71
CA ASP A 55 -13.34 2.87 1.56
C ASP A 55 -12.06 2.76 0.71
N VAL A 56 -11.06 3.57 1.02
CA VAL A 56 -9.71 3.51 0.42
C VAL A 56 -8.79 2.73 1.35
N PRO A 57 -8.16 1.62 0.90
CA PRO A 57 -7.19 0.91 1.72
C PRO A 57 -5.91 1.73 1.90
N VAL A 58 -5.37 1.75 3.12
CA VAL A 58 -4.13 2.45 3.46
C VAL A 58 -3.13 1.44 3.99
N TYR A 59 -2.04 1.22 3.24
CA TYR A 59 -0.97 0.29 3.59
C TYR A 59 0.22 1.03 4.20
N VAL A 60 0.79 0.48 5.28
CA VAL A 60 1.96 1.03 5.98
C VAL A 60 3.18 0.18 5.68
N SER A 61 3.85 0.45 4.57
CA SER A 61 4.94 -0.39 4.04
C SER A 61 6.17 -0.49 4.96
N THR A 62 6.39 0.51 5.83
CA THR A 62 7.48 0.54 6.82
C THR A 62 6.92 0.73 8.21
N LEU A 63 6.15 -0.24 8.70
CA LEU A 63 5.49 -0.11 9.99
C LEU A 63 6.47 0.22 11.13
N LYS A 64 7.66 -0.38 11.14
CA LYS A 64 8.67 -0.15 12.19
C LYS A 64 9.09 1.32 12.31
N ASP A 65 9.09 2.04 11.20
CA ASP A 65 9.40 3.47 11.13
C ASP A 65 8.12 4.30 11.08
N SER A 66 7.23 4.07 12.05
CA SER A 66 5.96 4.77 12.13
C SER A 66 5.51 5.02 13.56
N SER A 67 4.74 6.08 13.77
CA SER A 67 4.09 6.35 15.06
C SER A 67 3.12 5.24 15.48
N LEU A 68 2.59 4.47 14.52
CA LEU A 68 1.76 3.31 14.82
C LEU A 68 2.55 2.25 15.58
N ALA A 69 3.76 1.90 15.11
CA ALA A 69 4.60 0.91 15.79
C ALA A 69 4.98 1.35 17.20
N LEU A 70 5.30 2.63 17.40
CA LEU A 70 5.61 3.16 18.75
C LEU A 70 4.42 3.00 19.69
N ASN A 71 3.19 3.22 19.22
CA ASN A 71 1.99 3.00 20.02
C ASN A 71 1.73 1.50 20.26
N LEU A 72 1.96 0.65 19.26
CA LEU A 72 1.85 -0.81 19.40
C LEU A 72 2.85 -1.36 20.44
N ALA A 73 4.05 -0.79 20.53
CA ALA A 73 5.04 -1.19 21.51
C ALA A 73 4.54 -1.04 22.98
N ILE A 74 3.81 0.04 23.28
CA ILE A 74 3.18 0.23 24.59
C ILE A 74 2.18 -0.91 24.90
N HIS A 75 1.41 -1.32 23.92
CA HIS A 75 0.45 -2.42 24.08
C HIS A 75 1.17 -3.76 24.22
N ARG A 76 2.29 -3.96 23.51
CA ARG A 76 3.11 -5.17 23.65
C ARG A 76 3.69 -5.32 25.06
N LEU A 77 4.13 -4.22 25.68
CA LEU A 77 4.59 -4.22 27.07
C LEU A 77 3.47 -4.55 28.09
N LYS A 78 2.22 -4.56 27.66
CA LYS A 78 1.03 -4.99 28.42
C LYS A 78 0.51 -6.34 27.96
N ASP A 79 1.38 -7.21 27.46
CA ASP A 79 1.12 -8.57 26.97
C ASP A 79 0.05 -8.68 25.86
N LYS A 80 -0.22 -7.58 25.13
CA LYS A 80 -1.10 -7.59 23.98
C LYS A 80 -0.31 -7.80 22.71
N GLN A 81 -0.69 -8.77 21.90
CA GLN A 81 -0.05 -9.06 20.63
C GLN A 81 -0.89 -8.52 19.48
N TYR A 82 -0.21 -7.96 18.47
CA TYR A 82 -0.79 -7.61 17.19
C TYR A 82 -0.01 -8.37 16.12
N ASN A 83 -0.64 -9.33 15.49
CA ASN A 83 -0.06 -10.07 14.40
C ASN A 83 -0.47 -9.40 13.08
N LEU A 84 0.52 -9.06 12.25
CA LEU A 84 0.31 -8.40 10.97
C LEU A 84 0.80 -9.28 9.83
N ASP A 85 0.02 -9.35 8.76
CA ASP A 85 0.30 -10.14 7.57
C ASP A 85 0.76 -9.24 6.42
N PHE A 86 2.06 -8.96 6.37
CA PHE A 86 2.67 -8.16 5.30
C PHE A 86 2.68 -8.86 3.94
N VAL A 87 2.67 -10.21 3.94
CA VAL A 87 2.63 -10.96 2.68
C VAL A 87 1.25 -10.82 2.04
N ARG A 88 0.19 -10.91 2.84
CA ARG A 88 -1.16 -10.63 2.37
C ARG A 88 -1.31 -9.22 1.81
N GLU A 89 -0.67 -8.22 2.41
CA GLU A 89 -0.70 -6.84 1.90
C GLU A 89 -0.14 -6.70 0.48
N ILE A 90 0.96 -7.40 0.20
CA ILE A 90 1.55 -7.42 -1.14
C ILE A 90 0.56 -8.02 -2.14
N ILE A 91 -0.11 -9.10 -1.76
CA ILE A 91 -1.12 -9.76 -2.61
C ILE A 91 -2.35 -8.87 -2.79
N GLU A 92 -2.84 -8.20 -1.75
CA GLU A 92 -3.97 -7.27 -1.83
C GLU A 92 -3.70 -6.11 -2.79
N GLN A 93 -2.51 -5.50 -2.71
CA GLN A 93 -2.10 -4.43 -3.62
C GLN A 93 -2.03 -4.94 -5.08
N ALA A 94 -1.42 -6.10 -5.29
CA ALA A 94 -1.38 -6.72 -6.62
C ALA A 94 -2.78 -7.10 -7.13
N ALA A 95 -3.67 -7.55 -6.26
CA ALA A 95 -5.06 -7.88 -6.61
C ALA A 95 -5.85 -6.64 -7.07
N ILE A 96 -5.63 -5.47 -6.45
CA ILE A 96 -6.21 -4.21 -6.91
C ILE A 96 -5.75 -3.90 -8.34
N VAL A 97 -4.46 -4.03 -8.59
CA VAL A 97 -3.87 -3.75 -9.91
C VAL A 97 -4.37 -4.77 -10.95
N TYR A 98 -4.36 -6.06 -10.62
CA TYR A 98 -4.85 -7.15 -11.47
C TYR A 98 -6.31 -6.97 -11.92
N ASN A 99 -7.18 -6.51 -11.01
CA ASN A 99 -8.60 -6.27 -11.30
C ASN A 99 -8.88 -4.87 -11.90
N SER A 100 -7.84 -4.12 -12.26
CA SER A 100 -7.96 -2.79 -12.86
C SER A 100 -7.66 -2.84 -14.36
N LYS A 101 -8.47 -2.15 -15.19
CA LYS A 101 -8.20 -2.02 -16.62
C LYS A 101 -6.95 -1.20 -16.91
N LYS A 102 -6.73 -0.16 -16.11
CA LYS A 102 -5.55 0.70 -16.13
C LYS A 102 -5.19 1.07 -14.70
N SER A 103 -3.91 1.20 -14.44
CA SER A 103 -3.36 1.57 -13.15
C SER A 103 -2.42 2.76 -13.26
N SER A 104 -2.42 3.59 -12.24
CA SER A 104 -1.54 4.75 -12.16
C SER A 104 -1.06 4.96 -10.74
N ILE A 105 0.15 5.50 -10.60
CA ILE A 105 0.73 5.85 -9.30
C ILE A 105 1.08 7.34 -9.31
N LEU A 106 0.69 8.04 -8.25
CA LEU A 106 1.22 9.34 -7.89
C LEU A 106 2.15 9.15 -6.69
N GLU A 107 3.42 9.41 -6.88
CA GLU A 107 4.48 9.24 -5.90
C GLU A 107 4.87 10.60 -5.33
N LEU A 108 4.64 10.78 -4.04
CA LEU A 108 5.03 11.98 -3.29
C LEU A 108 6.27 11.66 -2.48
N GLY A 109 7.44 12.11 -2.96
CA GLY A 109 8.73 11.67 -2.48
C GLY A 109 9.13 10.34 -3.11
N GLY A 110 9.43 9.34 -2.26
CA GLY A 110 9.87 8.02 -2.73
C GLY A 110 10.09 7.06 -1.56
N GLY A 111 11.11 6.20 -1.68
CA GLY A 111 11.46 5.23 -0.65
C GLY A 111 10.64 3.95 -0.71
N VAL A 112 10.44 3.31 0.44
CA VAL A 112 9.81 1.99 0.53
C VAL A 112 8.35 1.99 0.05
N PRO A 113 7.49 2.96 0.40
CA PRO A 113 6.11 2.97 -0.08
C PRO A 113 6.01 3.00 -1.61
N LYS A 114 6.82 3.84 -2.28
CA LYS A 114 6.95 3.86 -3.74
C LYS A 114 7.31 2.48 -4.28
N ASN A 115 8.38 1.88 -3.74
CA ASN A 115 8.86 0.59 -4.21
C ASN A 115 7.83 -0.51 -3.99
N THR A 116 7.17 -0.55 -2.83
CA THR A 116 6.14 -1.55 -2.53
C THR A 116 4.96 -1.47 -3.50
N ALA A 117 4.48 -0.25 -3.79
CA ALA A 117 3.41 -0.07 -4.76
C ALA A 117 3.82 -0.52 -6.17
N GLN A 118 5.05 -0.25 -6.58
CA GLN A 118 5.58 -0.67 -7.88
C GLN A 118 5.88 -2.17 -7.96
N GLN A 119 6.13 -2.87 -6.85
CA GLN A 119 6.38 -4.32 -6.82
C GLN A 119 5.17 -5.16 -7.25
N THR A 120 4.00 -4.57 -7.35
CA THR A 120 2.80 -5.22 -7.90
C THR A 120 3.01 -5.70 -9.34
N GLY A 121 3.75 -4.95 -10.16
CA GLY A 121 4.12 -5.36 -11.52
C GLY A 121 4.96 -6.65 -11.53
N PRO A 122 6.18 -6.65 -10.97
CA PRO A 122 7.00 -7.87 -10.86
C PRO A 122 6.27 -9.06 -10.25
N LEU A 123 5.44 -8.86 -9.23
CA LEU A 123 4.64 -9.96 -8.67
C LEU A 123 3.70 -10.55 -9.71
N LEU A 124 2.95 -9.72 -10.42
CA LEU A 124 2.00 -10.17 -11.43
C LEU A 124 2.70 -10.83 -12.62
N ASP A 125 3.74 -10.21 -13.18
CA ASP A 125 4.39 -10.68 -14.40
C ASP A 125 5.39 -11.81 -14.16
N GLN A 126 6.34 -11.60 -13.25
CA GLN A 126 7.48 -12.50 -13.10
C GLN A 126 7.16 -13.70 -12.22
N ILE A 127 6.36 -13.50 -11.17
CA ILE A 127 6.01 -14.55 -10.21
C ILE A 127 4.72 -15.26 -10.64
N LEU A 128 3.64 -14.50 -10.83
CA LEU A 128 2.32 -15.05 -11.15
C LEU A 128 2.07 -15.23 -12.66
N ARG A 129 2.94 -14.71 -13.51
CA ARG A 129 2.90 -14.84 -14.98
C ARG A 129 1.55 -14.39 -15.57
N LYS A 130 1.10 -13.20 -15.18
CA LYS A 130 -0.21 -12.65 -15.58
C LYS A 130 -0.16 -11.67 -16.76
N ASP A 131 1.01 -11.41 -17.33
CA ASP A 131 1.20 -10.48 -18.45
C ASP A 131 0.54 -9.11 -18.21
N HIS A 132 0.84 -8.54 -17.05
CA HIS A 132 0.29 -7.24 -16.64
C HIS A 132 1.10 -6.07 -17.23
N GLY A 133 2.42 -6.24 -17.34
CA GLY A 133 3.36 -5.28 -17.93
C GLY A 133 3.70 -4.07 -17.06
N GLY A 134 3.26 -4.03 -15.81
CA GLY A 134 3.52 -2.91 -14.89
C GLY A 134 2.44 -1.82 -14.92
N GLN A 135 2.77 -0.64 -14.39
CA GLN A 135 1.85 0.49 -14.29
C GLN A 135 1.71 1.23 -15.63
N ASP A 136 0.49 1.71 -15.94
CA ASP A 136 0.22 2.46 -17.16
C ASP A 136 0.72 3.91 -17.09
N TYR A 137 0.59 4.56 -15.92
CA TYR A 137 0.98 5.96 -15.71
C TYR A 137 1.65 6.13 -14.35
N ILE A 138 2.75 6.89 -14.32
CA ILE A 138 3.41 7.24 -13.06
C ILE A 138 3.79 8.72 -13.08
N ILE A 139 3.42 9.43 -12.02
CA ILE A 139 3.91 10.77 -11.74
C ILE A 139 4.67 10.71 -10.43
N GLN A 140 5.94 11.10 -10.44
CA GLN A 140 6.75 11.21 -9.23
C GLN A 140 7.09 12.67 -8.96
N ILE A 141 6.85 13.14 -7.75
CA ILE A 141 7.30 14.46 -7.27
C ILE A 141 8.33 14.19 -6.17
N THR A 142 9.59 14.52 -6.41
CA THR A 142 10.69 14.25 -5.47
C THR A 142 11.79 15.28 -5.61
N ASP A 143 12.44 15.61 -4.50
CA ASP A 143 13.68 16.41 -4.47
C ASP A 143 14.95 15.53 -4.53
N ALA A 144 14.78 14.21 -4.39
CA ALA A 144 15.88 13.27 -4.42
C ALA A 144 16.44 13.09 -5.84
N ARG A 145 17.73 13.29 -5.99
CA ARG A 145 18.44 13.16 -7.26
C ARG A 145 18.88 11.72 -7.52
N PRO A 146 18.91 11.27 -8.78
CA PRO A 146 19.36 9.92 -9.12
C PRO A 146 20.80 9.63 -8.70
N ASP A 147 21.67 10.62 -8.75
CA ASP A 147 23.10 10.52 -8.42
C ASP A 147 23.38 10.27 -6.92
N THR A 148 22.40 10.45 -6.04
CA THR A 148 22.55 10.16 -4.61
C THR A 148 22.40 8.68 -4.27
N GLY A 149 21.94 7.84 -5.21
CA GLY A 149 21.85 6.40 -5.05
C GLY A 149 20.75 5.91 -4.10
N GLY A 150 19.94 6.79 -3.54
CA GLY A 150 18.84 6.43 -2.65
C GLY A 150 17.62 5.91 -3.41
N LEU A 151 16.79 5.09 -2.76
CA LEU A 151 15.56 4.54 -3.36
C LEU A 151 14.58 5.62 -3.82
N SER A 152 14.54 6.77 -3.14
CA SER A 152 13.71 7.92 -3.52
C SER A 152 14.14 8.57 -4.85
N GLY A 153 15.44 8.51 -5.18
CA GLY A 153 16.02 9.02 -6.43
C GLY A 153 16.03 8.01 -7.58
N ALA A 154 15.66 6.75 -7.35
CA ALA A 154 15.58 5.75 -8.41
C ALA A 154 14.60 6.20 -9.49
N THR A 155 15.07 6.22 -10.75
CA THR A 155 14.31 6.77 -11.87
C THR A 155 13.16 5.86 -12.30
N LEU A 156 12.15 6.43 -12.91
CA LEU A 156 11.05 5.66 -13.51
C LEU A 156 11.55 4.79 -14.68
N GLN A 157 12.64 5.20 -15.35
CA GLN A 157 13.27 4.41 -16.41
C GLN A 157 13.92 3.13 -15.88
N GLU A 158 14.56 3.18 -14.72
CA GLU A 158 15.03 1.96 -14.02
C GLU A 158 13.87 1.02 -13.72
N GLY A 159 12.69 1.57 -13.39
CA GLY A 159 11.48 0.80 -13.14
C GLY A 159 11.05 -0.07 -14.33
N LYS A 160 11.32 0.35 -15.56
CA LYS A 160 11.01 -0.44 -16.77
C LYS A 160 11.79 -1.75 -16.80
N SER A 161 13.08 -1.73 -16.51
CA SER A 161 13.92 -2.93 -16.52
C SER A 161 13.48 -3.98 -15.48
N TRP A 162 12.72 -3.56 -14.47
CA TRP A 162 12.17 -4.41 -13.42
C TRP A 162 10.71 -4.85 -13.68
N GLY A 163 10.11 -4.45 -14.81
CA GLY A 163 8.69 -4.73 -15.08
C GLY A 163 7.72 -3.95 -14.19
N LYS A 164 8.17 -2.83 -13.61
CA LYS A 164 7.34 -1.98 -12.75
C LYS A 164 6.46 -1.02 -13.55
N VAL A 165 6.86 -0.73 -14.79
CA VAL A 165 6.25 0.23 -15.70
C VAL A 165 6.11 -0.40 -17.06
N LYS A 166 4.98 -0.19 -17.74
CA LYS A 166 4.76 -0.67 -19.11
C LYS A 166 5.73 -0.04 -20.09
N ASP A 167 6.26 -0.86 -21.02
CA ASP A 167 7.14 -0.38 -22.08
C ASP A 167 6.39 0.45 -23.14
N SER A 168 5.11 0.18 -23.31
CA SER A 168 4.28 0.87 -24.28
C SER A 168 3.82 2.22 -23.72
N HIS A 169 4.43 3.31 -24.15
CA HIS A 169 3.89 4.68 -24.15
C HIS A 169 3.19 5.20 -22.87
N GLY A 170 3.48 4.61 -21.70
CA GLY A 170 3.02 5.15 -20.44
C GLY A 170 3.68 6.52 -20.18
N ASP A 171 2.88 7.54 -19.91
CA ASP A 171 3.41 8.83 -19.53
C ASP A 171 4.10 8.72 -18.16
N LEU A 172 5.42 8.76 -18.16
CA LEU A 172 6.27 8.75 -17.00
C LEU A 172 6.77 10.17 -16.76
N ILE A 173 6.33 10.77 -15.69
CA ILE A 173 6.67 12.15 -15.36
C ILE A 173 7.39 12.18 -14.02
N THR A 174 8.60 12.74 -14.01
CA THR A 174 9.32 13.06 -12.79
C THR A 174 9.42 14.57 -12.64
N VAL A 175 8.94 15.09 -11.52
CA VAL A 175 9.02 16.49 -11.14
C VAL A 175 10.02 16.62 -10.00
N TYR A 176 11.13 17.30 -10.25
CA TYR A 176 12.13 17.57 -9.20
C TYR A 176 11.74 18.79 -8.40
N ALA A 177 11.01 18.56 -7.33
CA ALA A 177 10.53 19.59 -6.42
C ALA A 177 10.18 18.96 -5.06
N ASP A 178 10.13 19.80 -4.02
CA ASP A 178 9.54 19.40 -2.75
C ASP A 178 8.04 19.13 -2.92
N ALA A 179 7.62 17.93 -2.51
CA ALA A 179 6.24 17.47 -2.68
C ALA A 179 5.24 18.33 -1.88
N THR A 180 5.65 18.96 -0.78
CA THR A 180 4.80 19.85 0.01
C THR A 180 4.48 21.16 -0.70
N ILE A 181 5.29 21.54 -1.70
CA ILE A 181 5.08 22.71 -2.55
C ILE A 181 4.31 22.32 -3.82
N ALA A 182 4.80 21.31 -4.53
CA ALA A 182 4.27 20.96 -5.85
C ALA A 182 2.92 20.24 -5.80
N PHE A 183 2.72 19.33 -4.83
CA PHE A 183 1.48 18.56 -4.75
C PHE A 183 0.23 19.41 -4.45
N PRO A 184 0.23 20.39 -3.54
CA PRO A 184 -0.94 21.25 -3.33
C PRO A 184 -1.36 22.01 -4.59
N ILE A 185 -0.40 22.47 -5.41
CA ILE A 185 -0.67 23.16 -6.69
C ILE A 185 -1.32 22.19 -7.67
N LEU A 186 -0.76 20.98 -7.83
CA LEU A 186 -1.32 19.93 -8.68
C LEU A 186 -2.73 19.53 -8.23
N ALA A 187 -2.92 19.36 -6.93
CA ALA A 187 -4.21 18.98 -6.36
C ALA A 187 -5.27 20.08 -6.60
N LEU A 188 -4.92 21.34 -6.39
CA LEU A 188 -5.81 22.47 -6.64
C LEU A 188 -6.19 22.54 -8.12
N TYR A 189 -5.21 22.39 -9.02
CA TYR A 189 -5.47 22.35 -10.47
C TYR A 189 -6.45 21.24 -10.83
N ALA A 190 -6.21 20.02 -10.35
CA ALA A 190 -7.08 18.88 -10.62
C ALA A 190 -8.51 19.10 -10.08
N LEU A 191 -8.65 19.61 -8.85
CA LEU A 191 -9.94 19.89 -8.24
C LEU A 191 -10.71 21.00 -8.96
N SER A 192 -10.01 21.96 -9.57
CA SER A 192 -10.62 23.08 -10.28
C SER A 192 -11.05 22.73 -11.71
N ASN A 193 -10.39 21.75 -12.34
CA ASN A 193 -10.60 21.44 -13.77
C ASN A 193 -11.32 20.11 -14.00
N GLU A 194 -11.30 19.20 -13.01
CA GLU A 194 -11.86 17.87 -13.17
C GLU A 194 -13.18 17.70 -12.37
N LYS A 195 -14.14 17.02 -12.99
CA LYS A 195 -15.38 16.67 -12.29
C LYS A 195 -15.11 15.53 -11.30
N PRO A 196 -15.57 15.65 -10.04
CA PRO A 196 -15.42 14.58 -9.08
C PRO A 196 -16.05 13.27 -9.58
N ARG A 197 -15.28 12.20 -9.58
CA ARG A 197 -15.79 10.86 -9.87
C ARG A 197 -16.35 10.19 -8.62
N LYS A 198 -17.22 9.23 -8.79
CA LYS A 198 -17.67 8.38 -7.67
C LYS A 198 -16.49 7.60 -7.07
N PRO A 199 -16.36 7.52 -5.75
CA PRO A 199 -15.33 6.73 -5.09
C PRO A 199 -15.35 5.27 -5.55
N LYS A 200 -14.19 4.67 -5.80
CA LYS A 200 -14.07 3.26 -6.23
C LYS A 200 -14.42 2.27 -5.12
N ARG A 201 -14.36 2.68 -3.84
CA ARG A 201 -14.67 1.87 -2.67
C ARG A 201 -13.84 0.57 -2.64
N LEU A 202 -12.52 0.70 -2.83
CA LEU A 202 -11.61 -0.43 -3.03
C LEU A 202 -11.51 -1.32 -1.80
N TYR A 203 -11.54 -0.75 -0.59
CA TYR A 203 -11.46 -1.53 0.65
C TYR A 203 -12.56 -2.60 0.74
N LYS A 204 -13.79 -2.25 0.36
CA LYS A 204 -14.92 -3.21 0.32
C LYS A 204 -14.79 -4.31 -0.73
N LYS A 205 -13.85 -4.18 -1.64
CA LYS A 205 -13.63 -5.13 -2.75
C LYS A 205 -12.39 -5.99 -2.54
N LEU A 206 -11.60 -5.74 -1.47
CA LEU A 206 -10.31 -6.40 -1.27
C LEU A 206 -10.44 -7.91 -1.26
N ASP A 207 -11.35 -8.48 -0.48
CA ASP A 207 -11.52 -9.93 -0.39
C ASP A 207 -11.88 -10.53 -1.76
N LYS A 208 -12.85 -9.94 -2.47
CA LYS A 208 -13.21 -10.38 -3.82
C LYS A 208 -12.03 -10.30 -4.80
N TYR A 209 -11.24 -9.25 -4.73
CA TYR A 209 -10.08 -9.07 -5.59
C TYR A 209 -8.96 -10.04 -5.25
N TYR A 210 -8.76 -10.27 -3.94
CA TYR A 210 -7.82 -11.26 -3.44
C TYR A 210 -8.17 -12.66 -3.94
N GLU A 211 -9.41 -13.10 -3.76
CA GLU A 211 -9.92 -14.39 -4.25
C GLU A 211 -9.73 -14.54 -5.77
N SER A 212 -10.09 -13.51 -6.53
CA SER A 212 -9.92 -13.49 -7.99
C SER A 212 -8.45 -13.70 -8.40
N LEU A 213 -7.51 -13.07 -7.71
CA LEU A 213 -6.09 -13.27 -7.96
C LEU A 213 -5.62 -14.64 -7.50
N GLN A 214 -6.06 -15.11 -6.34
CA GLN A 214 -5.74 -16.41 -5.77
C GLN A 214 -6.17 -17.55 -6.70
N ASP A 215 -7.40 -17.53 -7.19
CA ASP A 215 -7.92 -18.54 -8.14
C ASP A 215 -7.09 -18.58 -9.43
N SER A 216 -6.60 -17.42 -9.85
CA SER A 216 -5.72 -17.34 -11.01
C SER A 216 -4.31 -17.86 -10.71
N ALA A 217 -3.83 -17.72 -9.48
CA ALA A 217 -2.48 -18.10 -9.05
C ALA A 217 -2.33 -19.62 -8.85
N VAL A 218 -3.39 -20.34 -8.47
CA VAL A 218 -3.37 -21.80 -8.31
C VAL A 218 -2.88 -22.55 -9.56
N LYS A 219 -2.97 -21.93 -10.73
CA LYS A 219 -2.46 -22.47 -12.00
C LYS A 219 -0.95 -22.27 -12.21
N VAL A 220 -0.29 -21.51 -11.35
CA VAL A 220 1.16 -21.26 -11.47
C VAL A 220 1.93 -22.43 -10.87
N PRO A 221 2.88 -23.07 -11.60
CA PRO A 221 3.67 -24.15 -11.06
C PRO A 221 4.50 -23.68 -9.86
N ASP A 222 4.33 -24.32 -8.73
CA ASP A 222 5.12 -24.03 -7.54
C ASP A 222 6.56 -24.57 -7.70
N LYS A 223 7.44 -23.72 -8.21
CA LYS A 223 8.86 -24.04 -8.35
C LYS A 223 9.56 -24.14 -6.99
N PHE A 224 9.11 -23.39 -6.01
CA PHE A 224 9.73 -23.35 -4.68
C PHE A 224 9.44 -24.63 -3.91
N ALA A 225 8.19 -25.12 -3.91
CA ALA A 225 7.88 -26.43 -3.32
C ALA A 225 8.66 -27.59 -3.96
N LYS A 226 8.92 -27.51 -5.29
CA LYS A 226 9.80 -28.49 -5.96
C LYS A 226 11.25 -28.41 -5.50
N LEU A 227 11.77 -27.22 -5.23
CA LEU A 227 13.11 -27.02 -4.72
C LEU A 227 13.24 -27.50 -3.27
N LEU A 228 12.25 -27.19 -2.42
CA LEU A 228 12.21 -27.67 -1.02
C LEU A 228 12.17 -29.19 -0.95
N LYS A 229 11.34 -29.85 -1.75
CA LYS A 229 11.32 -31.32 -1.86
C LYS A 229 12.67 -31.90 -2.29
N LYS A 230 13.43 -31.18 -3.13
CA LYS A 230 14.80 -31.61 -3.52
C LYS A 230 15.83 -31.40 -2.41
N SER A 231 15.68 -30.38 -1.60
CA SER A 231 16.62 -30.03 -0.52
C SER A 231 16.44 -30.84 0.75
N LYS A 232 15.43 -31.71 0.83
CA LYS A 232 15.07 -32.47 2.04
C LYS A 232 14.87 -31.59 3.29
N ILE A 233 14.50 -30.33 3.11
CA ILE A 233 14.13 -29.45 4.21
C ILE A 233 12.65 -29.74 4.51
N ASP A 234 12.40 -30.38 5.66
CA ASP A 234 11.05 -30.51 6.22
C ASP A 234 10.63 -29.17 6.80
N LEU A 235 9.43 -28.74 6.44
CA LEU A 235 8.80 -27.53 6.92
C LEU A 235 7.59 -27.88 7.82
N ASP A 236 7.73 -28.94 8.65
CA ASP A 236 6.73 -29.23 9.67
C ASP A 236 6.73 -28.20 10.81
#